data_ab097d308a93f916743d2e357dc839a1
#
_entry.id   ab097d308a93f916743d2e357dc839a1
#
_cell.length_a   1.000
_cell.length_b   1.000
_cell.length_c   1.000
_cell.angle_alpha   90.00
_cell.angle_beta   90.00
_cell.angle_gamma   90.00
#
_symmetry.space_group_name_H-M   'P 1'
#
loop_
_entity.id
_entity.type
_entity.pdbx_description
1 polymer ?
#
loop_
_entity_poly.entity_id
_entity_poly.type
_entity_poly.pdbx_seq_one_letter_code
_entity_poly.pdbx_strand_id
1 'polypeptide(L)'
;MVDKTDFKRATIALNNATAQKKAGEEALRAKSEYLKSLMNYPVTAPLDIIYDSLEIERETSLDTLQTVDYSRRIEYQLLQTQRKLMDANVQYNKWSFIPSLSANGAYILNYLNNDFGKLYSTSYPNSYAGLTLAFPIFQGGKRKFNIQQAEWQLKRTDLDIVNLKNSVNAEYNAAMSGYKASYANFLAVKDNVMLAKEVYDVIQLQYRSGVKTYLDVITAETDLRTSQINYFNALYDVLSSKIDVEKSLGTIPY
;
A
#
# COMPACT_ATOMS: atom_id res chain seq x y z
N MET A 1 27.85 53.11 -3.20
CA MET A 1 28.89 52.44 -2.38
C MET A 1 28.28 51.17 -1.85
N VAL A 2 28.76 50.00 -2.28
CA VAL A 2 28.23 48.73 -1.76
C VAL A 2 28.74 48.62 -0.32
N ASP A 3 27.83 48.49 0.67
CA ASP A 3 28.20 48.38 2.06
C ASP A 3 28.90 46.99 2.28
N LYS A 4 29.99 46.99 3.04
CA LYS A 4 30.70 45.77 3.47
C LYS A 4 29.74 44.74 4.13
N THR A 5 28.70 45.25 4.73
CA THR A 5 27.67 44.45 5.38
C THR A 5 26.81 43.70 4.37
N ASP A 6 26.44 44.32 3.24
CA ASP A 6 25.67 43.70 2.18
C ASP A 6 26.44 42.59 1.50
N PHE A 7 27.75 42.79 1.27
CA PHE A 7 28.65 41.75 0.73
C PHE A 7 28.69 40.52 1.68
N LYS A 8 28.81 40.74 3.00
CA LYS A 8 28.81 39.63 3.97
C LYS A 8 27.49 38.90 3.98
N ARG A 9 26.37 39.61 3.92
CA ARG A 9 25.00 39.00 3.83
C ARG A 9 24.87 38.17 2.57
N ALA A 10 25.28 38.67 1.43
CA ALA A 10 25.27 37.94 0.16
C ALA A 10 26.14 36.66 0.24
N THR A 11 27.30 36.74 0.87
CA THR A 11 28.18 35.57 1.05
C THR A 11 27.52 34.51 1.96
N ILE A 12 26.88 34.93 3.05
CA ILE A 12 26.11 34.02 3.94
C ILE A 12 24.97 33.34 3.15
N ALA A 13 24.19 34.13 2.40
CA ALA A 13 23.09 33.60 1.59
C ALA A 13 23.59 32.59 0.54
N LEU A 14 24.71 32.86 -0.13
CA LEU A 14 25.33 31.96 -1.10
C LEU A 14 25.78 30.64 -0.42
N ASN A 15 26.46 30.73 0.73
CA ASN A 15 26.93 29.56 1.45
C ASN A 15 25.74 28.68 1.90
N ASN A 16 24.67 29.29 2.41
CA ASN A 16 23.46 28.58 2.81
C ASN A 16 22.78 27.92 1.60
N ALA A 17 22.64 28.61 0.49
CA ALA A 17 22.06 28.07 -0.73
C ALA A 17 22.88 26.91 -1.29
N THR A 18 24.22 27.03 -1.26
CA THR A 18 25.13 25.96 -1.71
C THR A 18 25.03 24.73 -0.81
N ALA A 19 24.95 24.90 0.51
CA ALA A 19 24.76 23.82 1.46
C ALA A 19 23.38 23.12 1.26
N GLN A 20 22.31 23.89 1.07
CA GLN A 20 20.98 23.36 0.78
C GLN A 20 20.94 22.60 -0.55
N LYS A 21 21.56 23.13 -1.60
CA LYS A 21 21.68 22.44 -2.89
C LYS A 21 22.37 21.10 -2.72
N LYS A 22 23.52 21.06 -2.04
CA LYS A 22 24.25 19.81 -1.80
C LYS A 22 23.43 18.80 -1.01
N ALA A 23 22.75 19.23 0.05
CA ALA A 23 21.84 18.38 0.84
C ALA A 23 20.69 17.81 -0.03
N GLY A 24 20.13 18.64 -0.93
CA GLY A 24 19.10 18.20 -1.87
C GLY A 24 19.61 17.17 -2.88
N GLU A 25 20.82 17.36 -3.43
CA GLU A 25 21.44 16.40 -4.35
C GLU A 25 21.66 15.02 -3.69
N GLU A 26 22.17 15.01 -2.45
CA GLU A 26 22.37 13.76 -1.70
C GLU A 26 21.04 13.10 -1.34
N ALA A 27 20.02 13.88 -0.96
CA ALA A 27 18.69 13.36 -0.69
C ALA A 27 18.03 12.76 -1.96
N LEU A 28 18.18 13.39 -3.11
CA LEU A 28 17.71 12.87 -4.40
C LEU A 28 18.40 11.55 -4.74
N ARG A 29 19.73 11.48 -4.55
CA ARG A 29 20.49 10.26 -4.77
C ARG A 29 20.00 9.12 -3.89
N ALA A 30 19.81 9.37 -2.59
CA ALA A 30 19.32 8.36 -1.66
C ALA A 30 17.91 7.86 -2.03
N LYS A 31 17.00 8.78 -2.45
CA LYS A 31 15.65 8.41 -2.89
C LYS A 31 15.66 7.64 -4.20
N SER A 32 16.56 7.97 -5.13
CA SER A 32 16.74 7.25 -6.39
C SER A 32 17.23 5.82 -6.15
N GLU A 33 18.21 5.63 -5.25
CA GLU A 33 18.66 4.28 -4.87
C GLU A 33 17.56 3.48 -4.14
N TYR A 34 16.76 4.12 -3.31
CA TYR A 34 15.60 3.49 -2.68
C TYR A 34 14.55 3.04 -3.71
N LEU A 35 14.26 3.88 -4.71
CA LEU A 35 13.35 3.54 -5.80
C LEU A 35 13.86 2.33 -6.61
N LYS A 36 15.17 2.31 -6.95
CA LYS A 36 15.80 1.14 -7.60
C LYS A 36 15.61 -0.13 -6.78
N SER A 37 15.78 -0.05 -5.46
CA SER A 37 15.58 -1.17 -4.55
C SER A 37 14.14 -1.70 -4.58
N LEU A 38 13.13 -0.79 -4.58
CA LEU A 38 11.72 -1.19 -4.68
C LEU A 38 11.37 -1.85 -6.01
N MET A 39 12.00 -1.38 -7.10
CA MET A 39 11.79 -1.91 -8.46
C MET A 39 12.62 -3.17 -8.74
N ASN A 40 13.46 -3.62 -7.80
CA ASN A 40 14.48 -4.63 -8.03
C ASN A 40 15.38 -4.31 -9.26
N TYR A 41 15.66 -3.01 -9.44
CA TYR A 41 16.48 -2.52 -10.55
C TYR A 41 17.97 -2.60 -10.18
N PRO A 42 18.89 -2.94 -11.13
CA PRO A 42 20.31 -3.06 -10.83
C PRO A 42 20.88 -1.75 -10.25
N VAL A 43 21.56 -1.83 -9.11
CA VAL A 43 22.12 -0.65 -8.41
C VAL A 43 23.13 0.11 -9.28
N THR A 44 23.91 -0.62 -10.10
CA THR A 44 24.93 -0.04 -10.97
C THR A 44 24.38 0.59 -12.26
N ALA A 45 23.13 0.31 -12.63
CA ALA A 45 22.53 0.87 -13.84
C ALA A 45 22.04 2.30 -13.59
N PRO A 46 22.25 3.24 -14.52
CA PRO A 46 21.70 4.58 -14.41
C PRO A 46 20.17 4.53 -14.51
N LEU A 47 19.50 5.26 -13.61
CA LEU A 47 18.04 5.48 -13.67
C LEU A 47 17.83 6.95 -14.02
N ASP A 48 17.31 7.20 -15.22
CA ASP A 48 16.95 8.55 -15.64
C ASP A 48 15.45 8.76 -15.38
N ILE A 49 15.15 9.73 -14.52
CA ILE A 49 13.78 10.08 -14.15
C ILE A 49 13.43 11.36 -14.87
N ILE A 50 12.54 11.26 -15.86
CA ILE A 50 12.03 12.41 -16.60
C ILE A 50 10.94 13.08 -15.75
N TYR A 51 11.07 14.37 -15.55
CA TYR A 51 10.12 15.19 -14.81
C TYR A 51 9.48 16.21 -15.76
N ASP A 52 8.19 16.04 -16.03
CA ASP A 52 7.35 17.05 -16.70
C ASP A 52 6.41 17.68 -15.66
N SER A 53 6.69 18.92 -15.29
CA SER A 53 5.93 19.66 -14.29
C SER A 53 4.48 19.92 -14.69
N LEU A 54 4.22 20.11 -15.99
CA LEU A 54 2.87 20.39 -16.49
C LEU A 54 2.00 19.13 -16.49
N GLU A 55 2.59 17.99 -16.82
CA GLU A 55 1.90 16.70 -16.80
C GLU A 55 1.57 16.30 -15.34
N ILE A 56 2.55 16.45 -14.44
CA ILE A 56 2.36 16.17 -13.01
C ILE A 56 1.29 17.08 -12.39
N GLU A 57 1.24 18.36 -12.75
CA GLU A 57 0.16 19.25 -12.30
C GLU A 57 -1.22 18.80 -12.79
N ARG A 58 -1.34 18.32 -14.03
CA ARG A 58 -2.59 17.77 -14.57
C ARG A 58 -3.04 16.52 -13.82
N GLU A 59 -2.10 15.72 -13.41
CA GLU A 59 -2.38 14.51 -12.63
C GLU A 59 -2.88 14.78 -11.22
N THR A 60 -2.78 16.02 -10.70
CA THR A 60 -3.34 16.34 -9.36
C THR A 60 -4.86 16.23 -9.30
N SER A 61 -5.57 16.33 -10.42
CA SER A 61 -7.04 16.27 -10.43
C SER A 61 -7.57 14.85 -10.17
N LEU A 62 -8.61 14.74 -9.36
CA LEU A 62 -9.32 13.51 -9.07
C LEU A 62 -10.83 13.75 -9.11
N ASP A 63 -11.58 12.79 -9.66
CA ASP A 63 -13.03 12.79 -9.53
C ASP A 63 -13.44 12.50 -8.07
N THR A 64 -14.07 13.48 -7.43
CA THR A 64 -14.47 13.40 -6.02
C THR A 64 -15.86 12.79 -5.81
N LEU A 65 -16.56 12.37 -6.85
CA LEU A 65 -17.90 11.78 -6.82
C LEU A 65 -17.87 10.24 -6.87
N GLN A 66 -16.70 9.64 -6.85
CA GLN A 66 -16.55 8.18 -6.92
C GLN A 66 -17.11 7.51 -5.67
N THR A 67 -17.75 6.36 -5.87
CA THR A 67 -18.25 5.51 -4.79
C THR A 67 -17.35 4.29 -4.62
N VAL A 68 -17.23 3.81 -3.38
CA VAL A 68 -16.40 2.64 -3.07
C VAL A 68 -17.01 1.37 -3.66
N ASP A 69 -16.28 0.70 -4.55
CA ASP A 69 -16.60 -0.65 -5.01
C ASP A 69 -15.77 -1.67 -4.23
N TYR A 70 -16.38 -2.28 -3.20
CA TYR A 70 -15.68 -3.25 -2.36
C TYR A 70 -15.16 -4.47 -3.12
N SER A 71 -15.79 -4.82 -4.27
CA SER A 71 -15.40 -6.00 -5.03
C SER A 71 -13.97 -5.92 -5.59
N ARG A 72 -13.44 -4.72 -5.77
CA ARG A 72 -12.09 -4.46 -6.24
C ARG A 72 -11.03 -4.64 -5.15
N ARG A 73 -11.43 -4.58 -3.87
CA ARG A 73 -10.51 -4.74 -2.74
C ARG A 73 -10.17 -6.21 -2.52
N ILE A 74 -8.88 -6.50 -2.46
CA ILE A 74 -8.36 -7.87 -2.27
C ILE A 74 -8.79 -8.45 -0.92
N GLU A 75 -8.84 -7.62 0.12
CA GLU A 75 -9.26 -8.01 1.47
C GLU A 75 -10.74 -8.44 1.48
N TYR A 76 -11.58 -7.77 0.69
CA TYR A 76 -12.98 -8.16 0.55
C TYR A 76 -13.13 -9.50 -0.18
N GLN A 77 -12.38 -9.72 -1.26
CA GLN A 77 -12.36 -10.98 -1.99
C GLN A 77 -11.87 -12.13 -1.11
N LEU A 78 -10.85 -11.87 -0.27
CA LEU A 78 -10.34 -12.83 0.71
C LEU A 78 -11.43 -13.25 1.71
N LEU A 79 -12.11 -12.29 2.33
CA LEU A 79 -13.18 -12.58 3.28
C LEU A 79 -14.38 -13.28 2.61
N GLN A 80 -14.72 -12.94 1.37
CA GLN A 80 -15.75 -13.65 0.60
C GLN A 80 -15.36 -15.11 0.36
N THR A 81 -14.09 -15.38 0.06
CA THR A 81 -13.59 -16.74 -0.11
C THR A 81 -13.61 -17.50 1.23
N GLN A 82 -13.19 -16.85 2.31
CA GLN A 82 -13.26 -17.41 3.66
C GLN A 82 -14.71 -17.72 4.08
N ARG A 83 -15.66 -16.84 3.74
CA ARG A 83 -17.08 -17.09 3.94
C ARG A 83 -17.55 -18.35 3.23
N LYS A 84 -17.16 -18.54 1.96
CA LYS A 84 -17.48 -19.77 1.20
C LYS A 84 -16.89 -21.01 1.86
N LEU A 85 -15.67 -20.93 2.41
CA LEU A 85 -15.05 -22.03 3.17
C LEU A 85 -15.83 -22.34 4.46
N MET A 86 -16.27 -21.33 5.20
CA MET A 86 -17.08 -21.53 6.41
C MET A 86 -18.44 -22.13 6.08
N ASP A 87 -19.09 -21.70 4.99
CA ASP A 87 -20.35 -22.30 4.52
C ASP A 87 -20.17 -23.76 4.12
N ALA A 88 -19.09 -24.08 3.37
CA ALA A 88 -18.75 -25.47 3.06
C ALA A 88 -18.48 -26.30 4.32
N ASN A 89 -17.87 -25.71 5.36
CA ASN A 89 -17.66 -26.39 6.64
C ASN A 89 -18.98 -26.67 7.37
N VAL A 90 -19.97 -25.76 7.30
CA VAL A 90 -21.33 -26.02 7.82
C VAL A 90 -21.94 -27.21 7.08
N GLN A 91 -21.88 -27.24 5.74
CA GLN A 91 -22.39 -28.35 4.93
C GLN A 91 -21.69 -29.66 5.26
N TYR A 92 -20.36 -29.65 5.40
CA TYR A 92 -19.57 -30.82 5.81
C TYR A 92 -20.05 -31.38 7.16
N ASN A 93 -20.28 -30.53 8.15
CA ASN A 93 -20.80 -30.97 9.45
C ASN A 93 -22.24 -31.49 9.34
N LYS A 94 -23.10 -30.94 8.48
CA LYS A 94 -24.44 -31.45 8.19
C LYS A 94 -24.40 -32.86 7.58
N TRP A 95 -23.45 -33.11 6.68
CA TRP A 95 -23.23 -34.43 6.07
C TRP A 95 -22.71 -35.47 7.04
N SER A 96 -22.26 -35.09 8.23
CA SER A 96 -21.84 -36.05 9.27
C SER A 96 -22.94 -37.01 9.71
N PHE A 97 -24.21 -36.76 9.33
CA PHE A 97 -25.34 -37.67 9.53
C PHE A 97 -25.41 -38.77 8.48
N ILE A 98 -24.70 -38.64 7.34
CA ILE A 98 -24.68 -39.66 6.30
C ILE A 98 -23.65 -40.75 6.68
N PRO A 99 -23.96 -42.04 6.43
CA PRO A 99 -22.99 -43.13 6.63
C PRO A 99 -21.71 -42.90 5.79
N SER A 100 -20.57 -43.22 6.36
CA SER A 100 -19.30 -43.23 5.59
C SER A 100 -19.04 -44.62 5.06
N LEU A 101 -18.63 -44.72 3.76
CA LEU A 101 -18.18 -45.91 3.11
C LEU A 101 -16.69 -45.76 2.83
N SER A 102 -15.89 -46.70 3.31
CA SER A 102 -14.45 -46.78 3.01
C SER A 102 -14.11 -48.11 2.41
N ALA A 103 -13.20 -48.09 1.43
CA ALA A 103 -12.58 -49.28 0.86
C ALA A 103 -11.12 -49.31 1.28
N ASN A 104 -10.68 -50.42 1.77
CA ASN A 104 -9.28 -50.64 2.15
C ASN A 104 -8.75 -51.97 1.57
N GLY A 105 -7.52 -51.97 1.19
CA GLY A 105 -6.86 -53.17 0.71
C GLY A 105 -5.36 -53.04 0.87
N ALA A 106 -4.71 -54.18 1.11
CA ALA A 106 -3.25 -54.23 1.13
C ALA A 106 -2.76 -55.53 0.53
N TYR A 107 -1.58 -55.44 -0.10
CA TYR A 107 -0.80 -56.58 -0.52
C TYR A 107 0.55 -56.50 0.20
N ILE A 108 0.81 -57.49 1.08
CA ILE A 108 1.94 -57.48 1.99
C ILE A 108 2.85 -58.69 1.61
N LEU A 109 4.09 -58.39 1.36
CA LEU A 109 5.12 -59.43 1.18
C LEU A 109 5.83 -59.64 2.51
N ASN A 110 5.61 -60.82 3.13
CA ASN A 110 6.30 -61.18 4.36
C ASN A 110 7.47 -62.11 3.99
N TYR A 111 8.64 -61.84 4.54
CA TYR A 111 9.84 -62.66 4.43
C TYR A 111 10.18 -63.17 5.82
N LEU A 112 10.16 -64.50 5.96
CA LEU A 112 10.41 -65.20 7.24
C LEU A 112 11.40 -66.35 7.01
N ASN A 113 12.48 -66.33 7.74
CA ASN A 113 13.44 -67.46 7.76
C ASN A 113 14.16 -67.50 9.13
N ASN A 114 14.52 -68.71 9.58
CA ASN A 114 15.30 -68.89 10.81
C ASN A 114 16.79 -68.61 10.62
N ASP A 115 17.26 -68.54 9.37
CA ASP A 115 18.62 -68.18 9.01
C ASP A 115 18.66 -66.80 8.39
N PHE A 116 19.40 -65.85 9.02
CA PHE A 116 19.49 -64.47 8.57
C PHE A 116 19.98 -64.34 7.11
N GLY A 117 20.91 -65.20 6.68
CA GLY A 117 21.40 -65.16 5.30
C GLY A 117 20.37 -65.60 4.24
N LYS A 118 19.25 -66.17 4.66
CA LYS A 118 18.15 -66.65 3.81
C LYS A 118 16.82 -65.84 4.06
N LEU A 119 16.87 -64.75 4.78
CA LEU A 119 15.69 -64.01 5.18
C LEU A 119 14.79 -63.64 3.99
N TYR A 120 15.36 -63.23 2.88
CA TYR A 120 14.64 -62.81 1.66
C TYR A 120 14.50 -63.91 0.59
N SER A 121 14.90 -65.19 0.87
CA SER A 121 14.86 -66.25 -0.11
C SER A 121 13.43 -66.72 -0.43
N THR A 122 12.50 -66.59 0.48
CA THR A 122 11.10 -67.01 0.31
C THR A 122 10.15 -65.96 0.78
N SER A 123 9.24 -65.52 -0.08
CA SER A 123 8.19 -64.54 0.26
C SER A 123 6.88 -65.28 0.57
N TYR A 124 6.19 -64.81 1.61
CA TYR A 124 4.86 -65.27 1.97
C TYR A 124 3.87 -64.12 1.73
N PRO A 125 3.31 -64.02 0.51
CA PRO A 125 2.38 -62.95 0.20
C PRO A 125 1.08 -63.10 0.97
N ASN A 126 0.61 -62.00 1.50
CA ASN A 126 -0.70 -61.91 2.12
C ASN A 126 -1.46 -60.71 1.51
N SER A 127 -2.70 -60.91 1.14
CA SER A 127 -3.54 -59.86 0.57
C SER A 127 -4.92 -59.85 1.18
N TYR A 128 -5.43 -58.66 1.40
CA TYR A 128 -6.82 -58.51 1.78
C TYR A 128 -7.45 -57.30 1.08
N ALA A 129 -8.75 -57.35 0.89
CA ALA A 129 -9.58 -56.23 0.47
C ALA A 129 -10.83 -56.21 1.34
N GLY A 130 -11.22 -55.03 1.78
CA GLY A 130 -12.39 -54.85 2.67
C GLY A 130 -13.19 -53.60 2.32
N LEU A 131 -14.47 -53.64 2.52
CA LEU A 131 -15.41 -52.54 2.49
C LEU A 131 -15.97 -52.34 3.89
N THR A 132 -15.88 -51.12 4.41
CA THR A 132 -16.39 -50.77 5.72
C THR A 132 -17.45 -49.68 5.57
N LEU A 133 -18.69 -50.00 5.95
CA LEU A 133 -19.80 -49.05 6.09
C LEU A 133 -19.96 -48.68 7.57
N ALA A 134 -19.66 -47.45 7.91
CA ALA A 134 -19.85 -46.94 9.30
C ALA A 134 -21.04 -46.01 9.38
N PHE A 135 -22.01 -46.43 10.17
CA PHE A 135 -23.24 -45.68 10.46
C PHE A 135 -23.27 -45.25 11.92
N PRO A 136 -23.04 -43.97 12.21
CA PRO A 136 -23.01 -43.49 13.57
C PRO A 136 -24.46 -43.32 14.11
N ILE A 137 -24.89 -44.21 15.00
CA ILE A 137 -26.27 -44.24 15.54
C ILE A 137 -26.49 -43.18 16.60
N PHE A 138 -25.56 -43.06 17.57
CA PHE A 138 -25.68 -42.12 18.67
C PHE A 138 -24.32 -41.52 19.05
N GLN A 139 -24.25 -40.17 19.19
CA GLN A 139 -23.05 -39.44 19.56
C GLN A 139 -23.31 -38.38 20.62
N GLY A 140 -24.31 -38.55 21.51
CA GLY A 140 -24.56 -37.66 22.63
C GLY A 140 -24.75 -36.18 22.27
N GLY A 141 -25.30 -35.87 21.09
CA GLY A 141 -25.52 -34.49 20.62
C GLY A 141 -24.30 -33.83 19.98
N LYS A 142 -23.12 -34.49 19.95
CA LYS A 142 -21.86 -33.93 19.39
C LYS A 142 -22.04 -33.31 17.98
N ARG A 143 -22.75 -33.99 17.08
CA ARG A 143 -23.01 -33.51 15.72
C ARG A 143 -23.76 -32.18 15.70
N LYS A 144 -24.84 -32.09 16.50
CA LYS A 144 -25.64 -30.87 16.61
C LYS A 144 -24.81 -29.71 17.07
N PHE A 145 -23.96 -29.90 18.08
CA PHE A 145 -23.09 -28.86 18.60
C PHE A 145 -21.98 -28.50 17.60
N ASN A 146 -21.43 -29.46 16.86
CA ASN A 146 -20.46 -29.17 15.81
C ASN A 146 -21.05 -28.32 14.66
N ILE A 147 -22.30 -28.61 14.25
CA ILE A 147 -23.03 -27.80 13.27
C ILE A 147 -23.24 -26.40 13.82
N GLN A 148 -23.73 -26.27 15.03
CA GLN A 148 -23.96 -24.98 15.66
C GLN A 148 -22.66 -24.17 15.80
N GLN A 149 -21.56 -24.82 16.16
CA GLN A 149 -20.24 -24.18 16.19
C GLN A 149 -19.82 -23.67 14.79
N ALA A 150 -20.00 -24.47 13.74
CA ALA A 150 -19.69 -24.06 12.37
C ALA A 150 -20.58 -22.90 11.90
N GLU A 151 -21.88 -22.92 12.24
CA GLU A 151 -22.81 -21.82 11.95
C GLU A 151 -22.40 -20.50 12.66
N TRP A 152 -21.94 -20.58 13.91
CA TRP A 152 -21.41 -19.41 14.60
C TRP A 152 -20.12 -18.89 13.99
N GLN A 153 -19.24 -19.76 13.48
CA GLN A 153 -18.04 -19.36 12.76
C GLN A 153 -18.39 -18.65 11.43
N LEU A 154 -19.38 -19.18 10.69
CA LEU A 154 -19.89 -18.52 9.48
C LEU A 154 -20.45 -17.13 9.81
N LYS A 155 -21.29 -17.02 10.85
CA LYS A 155 -21.87 -15.75 11.29
C LYS A 155 -20.81 -14.75 11.72
N ARG A 156 -19.72 -15.20 12.35
CA ARG A 156 -18.57 -14.37 12.69
C ARG A 156 -17.92 -13.79 11.42
N THR A 157 -17.71 -14.62 10.40
CA THR A 157 -17.15 -14.17 9.13
C THR A 157 -18.07 -13.16 8.42
N ASP A 158 -19.40 -13.33 8.51
CA ASP A 158 -20.35 -12.34 7.98
C ASP A 158 -20.20 -10.98 8.69
N LEU A 159 -19.99 -10.97 10.01
CA LEU A 159 -19.73 -9.74 10.77
C LEU A 159 -18.37 -9.13 10.42
N ASP A 160 -17.36 -9.96 10.18
CA ASP A 160 -16.03 -9.48 9.74
C ASP A 160 -16.11 -8.76 8.38
N ILE A 161 -16.98 -9.24 7.46
CA ILE A 161 -17.24 -8.55 6.18
C ILE A 161 -17.93 -7.20 6.41
N VAL A 162 -18.88 -7.11 7.33
CA VAL A 162 -19.52 -5.82 7.67
C VAL A 162 -18.51 -4.85 8.28
N ASN A 163 -17.68 -5.33 9.20
CA ASN A 163 -16.61 -4.52 9.80
C ASN A 163 -15.61 -4.03 8.77
N LEU A 164 -15.19 -4.89 7.82
CA LEU A 164 -14.31 -4.49 6.74
C LEU A 164 -14.94 -3.36 5.90
N LYS A 165 -16.21 -3.48 5.51
CA LYS A 165 -16.91 -2.44 4.75
C LYS A 165 -16.92 -1.10 5.49
N ASN A 166 -17.20 -1.12 6.80
CA ASN A 166 -17.20 0.08 7.62
C ASN A 166 -15.79 0.70 7.70
N SER A 167 -14.77 -0.14 7.87
CA SER A 167 -13.37 0.31 7.90
C SER A 167 -12.92 0.91 6.57
N VAL A 168 -13.27 0.29 5.45
CA VAL A 168 -12.97 0.80 4.10
C VAL A 168 -13.68 2.13 3.85
N ASN A 169 -14.95 2.29 4.27
CA ASN A 169 -15.64 3.57 4.17
C ASN A 169 -14.97 4.66 5.00
N ALA A 170 -14.52 4.33 6.21
CA ALA A 170 -13.80 5.29 7.05
C ALA A 170 -12.45 5.68 6.42
N GLU A 171 -11.70 4.70 5.89
CA GLU A 171 -10.44 4.92 5.17
C GLU A 171 -10.65 5.83 3.95
N TYR A 172 -11.65 5.54 3.12
CA TYR A 172 -11.99 6.35 1.96
C TYR A 172 -12.36 7.79 2.33
N ASN A 173 -13.24 7.97 3.32
CA ASN A 173 -13.66 9.29 3.75
C ASN A 173 -12.48 10.10 4.33
N ALA A 174 -11.59 9.48 5.08
CA ALA A 174 -10.38 10.12 5.59
C ALA A 174 -9.43 10.52 4.46
N ALA A 175 -9.14 9.60 3.52
CA ALA A 175 -8.31 9.85 2.36
C ALA A 175 -8.88 10.95 1.47
N MET A 176 -10.19 10.93 1.17
CA MET A 176 -10.87 11.95 0.37
C MET A 176 -10.83 13.32 1.05
N SER A 177 -11.01 13.38 2.37
CA SER A 177 -10.91 14.63 3.12
C SER A 177 -9.47 15.17 3.09
N GLY A 178 -8.48 14.29 3.25
CA GLY A 178 -7.07 14.64 3.12
C GLY A 178 -6.74 15.20 1.73
N TYR A 179 -7.19 14.51 0.67
CA TYR A 179 -7.01 14.98 -0.70
C TYR A 179 -7.62 16.37 -0.93
N LYS A 180 -8.88 16.59 -0.52
CA LYS A 180 -9.53 17.90 -0.69
C LYS A 180 -8.78 19.01 0.03
N ALA A 181 -8.26 18.74 1.23
CA ALA A 181 -7.47 19.72 1.99
C ALA A 181 -6.12 20.01 1.30
N SER A 182 -5.39 18.96 0.86
CA SER A 182 -4.11 19.08 0.15
C SER A 182 -4.29 19.80 -1.19
N TYR A 183 -5.37 19.50 -1.93
CA TYR A 183 -5.66 20.16 -3.20
C TYR A 183 -5.97 21.64 -3.03
N ALA A 184 -6.77 22.02 -2.03
CA ALA A 184 -7.04 23.42 -1.72
C ALA A 184 -5.76 24.17 -1.30
N ASN A 185 -4.90 23.55 -0.49
CA ASN A 185 -3.61 24.09 -0.12
C ASN A 185 -2.70 24.28 -1.35
N PHE A 186 -2.63 23.29 -2.23
CA PHE A 186 -1.84 23.34 -3.47
C PHE A 186 -2.25 24.53 -4.35
N LEU A 187 -3.55 24.76 -4.55
CA LEU A 187 -4.04 25.89 -5.34
C LEU A 187 -3.63 27.23 -4.71
N ALA A 188 -3.81 27.38 -3.40
CA ALA A 188 -3.44 28.61 -2.68
C ALA A 188 -1.93 28.88 -2.74
N VAL A 189 -1.10 27.84 -2.56
CA VAL A 189 0.37 27.99 -2.62
C VAL A 189 0.84 28.25 -4.04
N LYS A 190 0.18 27.69 -5.06
CA LYS A 190 0.47 27.97 -6.48
C LYS A 190 0.27 29.45 -6.80
N ASP A 191 -0.84 30.04 -6.32
CA ASP A 191 -1.08 31.48 -6.49
C ASP A 191 -0.04 32.32 -5.72
N ASN A 192 0.35 31.89 -4.52
CA ASN A 192 1.37 32.57 -3.72
C ASN A 192 2.73 32.62 -4.44
N VAL A 193 3.13 31.59 -5.19
CA VAL A 193 4.38 31.63 -5.97
C VAL A 193 4.32 32.69 -7.05
N MET A 194 3.19 32.83 -7.73
CA MET A 194 3.01 33.86 -8.76
C MET A 194 3.12 35.26 -8.16
N LEU A 195 2.42 35.50 -7.06
CA LEU A 195 2.45 36.79 -6.33
C LEU A 195 3.86 37.10 -5.79
N ALA A 196 4.53 36.13 -5.19
CA ALA A 196 5.89 36.30 -4.67
C ALA A 196 6.90 36.64 -5.79
N LYS A 197 6.70 36.06 -6.97
CA LYS A 197 7.51 36.37 -8.15
C LYS A 197 7.29 37.81 -8.63
N GLU A 198 6.04 38.25 -8.72
CA GLU A 198 5.70 39.62 -9.10
C GLU A 198 6.31 40.63 -8.10
N VAL A 199 6.18 40.38 -6.80
CA VAL A 199 6.79 41.19 -5.76
C VAL A 199 8.30 41.27 -5.92
N TYR A 200 8.96 40.13 -6.12
CA TYR A 200 10.40 40.08 -6.34
C TYR A 200 10.83 40.89 -7.57
N ASP A 201 10.14 40.73 -8.70
CA ASP A 201 10.46 41.43 -9.95
C ASP A 201 10.31 42.96 -9.78
N VAL A 202 9.24 43.43 -9.08
CA VAL A 202 9.03 44.83 -8.78
C VAL A 202 10.10 45.39 -7.84
N ILE A 203 10.40 44.67 -6.75
CA ILE A 203 11.44 45.11 -5.78
C ILE A 203 12.82 45.16 -6.46
N GLN A 204 13.15 44.19 -7.33
CA GLN A 204 14.40 44.21 -8.09
C GLN A 204 14.49 45.42 -9.02
N LEU A 205 13.39 45.80 -9.70
CA LEU A 205 13.35 46.97 -10.56
C LEU A 205 13.53 48.24 -9.74
N GLN A 206 12.88 48.38 -8.60
CA GLN A 206 12.98 49.51 -7.69
C GLN A 206 14.39 49.65 -7.10
N TYR A 207 15.03 48.54 -6.79
CA TYR A 207 16.45 48.54 -6.35
C TYR A 207 17.39 49.06 -7.44
N ARG A 208 17.21 48.62 -8.68
CA ARG A 208 17.99 49.11 -9.81
C ARG A 208 17.83 50.63 -10.06
N SER A 209 16.62 51.13 -9.73
CA SER A 209 16.31 52.59 -9.81
C SER A 209 16.73 53.37 -8.55
N GLY A 210 17.38 52.74 -7.57
CA GLY A 210 17.84 53.37 -6.34
C GLY A 210 16.76 53.69 -5.31
N VAL A 211 15.52 53.18 -5.49
CA VAL A 211 14.37 53.44 -4.61
C VAL A 211 14.33 52.46 -3.42
N LYS A 212 14.78 51.24 -3.64
CA LYS A 212 14.80 50.15 -2.63
C LYS A 212 16.20 49.79 -2.21
N THR A 213 16.35 49.19 -1.05
CA THR A 213 17.62 48.73 -0.50
C THR A 213 17.95 47.29 -0.94
N TYR A 214 19.22 46.92 -0.81
CA TYR A 214 19.62 45.54 -1.05
C TYR A 214 18.93 44.54 -0.08
N LEU A 215 18.64 44.98 1.13
CA LEU A 215 17.91 44.15 2.12
C LEU A 215 16.50 43.81 1.62
N ASP A 216 15.79 44.79 1.00
CA ASP A 216 14.46 44.54 0.43
C ASP A 216 14.53 43.45 -0.65
N VAL A 217 15.57 43.45 -1.51
CA VAL A 217 15.77 42.44 -2.56
C VAL A 217 16.01 41.06 -1.96
N ILE A 218 16.90 40.93 -0.95
CA ILE A 218 17.16 39.64 -0.29
C ILE A 218 15.90 39.10 0.39
N THR A 219 15.11 39.97 1.01
CA THR A 219 13.84 39.57 1.64
C THR A 219 12.88 39.02 0.60
N ALA A 220 12.62 39.78 -0.47
CA ALA A 220 11.72 39.33 -1.54
C ALA A 220 12.22 38.05 -2.26
N GLU A 221 13.55 37.88 -2.43
CA GLU A 221 14.12 36.65 -2.96
C GLU A 221 13.91 35.48 -2.02
N THR A 222 14.05 35.69 -0.71
CA THR A 222 13.84 34.65 0.31
C THR A 222 12.37 34.23 0.33
N ASP A 223 11.44 35.19 0.24
CA ASP A 223 10.00 34.94 0.21
C ASP A 223 9.61 34.14 -1.04
N LEU A 224 10.15 34.52 -2.22
CA LEU A 224 9.94 33.77 -3.47
C LEU A 224 10.46 32.35 -3.36
N ARG A 225 11.68 32.16 -2.85
CA ARG A 225 12.28 30.83 -2.67
C ARG A 225 11.47 29.97 -1.71
N THR A 226 11.03 30.55 -0.60
CA THR A 226 10.18 29.85 0.38
C THR A 226 8.86 29.43 -0.27
N SER A 227 8.22 30.33 -1.03
CA SER A 227 6.99 30.05 -1.76
C SER A 227 7.18 28.91 -2.78
N GLN A 228 8.30 28.89 -3.51
CA GLN A 228 8.64 27.83 -4.46
C GLN A 228 8.83 26.47 -3.75
N ILE A 229 9.50 26.43 -2.60
CA ILE A 229 9.67 25.21 -1.81
C ILE A 229 8.31 24.72 -1.32
N ASN A 230 7.47 25.62 -0.79
CA ASN A 230 6.14 25.27 -0.34
C ASN A 230 5.24 24.74 -1.45
N TYR A 231 5.39 25.29 -2.68
CA TYR A 231 4.68 24.77 -3.86
C TYR A 231 5.06 23.34 -4.19
N PHE A 232 6.33 22.98 -4.22
CA PHE A 232 6.77 21.61 -4.51
C PHE A 232 6.35 20.64 -3.40
N ASN A 233 6.38 21.08 -2.14
CA ASN A 233 5.88 20.29 -1.02
C ASN A 233 4.36 20.05 -1.16
N ALA A 234 3.58 21.10 -1.45
CA ALA A 234 2.13 20.98 -1.63
C ALA A 234 1.76 20.13 -2.86
N LEU A 235 2.54 20.21 -3.95
CA LEU A 235 2.38 19.34 -5.13
C LEU A 235 2.61 17.87 -4.75
N TYR A 236 3.65 17.58 -3.99
CA TYR A 236 3.90 16.23 -3.49
C TYR A 236 2.77 15.74 -2.57
N ASP A 237 2.30 16.58 -1.65
CA ASP A 237 1.25 16.23 -0.71
C ASP A 237 -0.09 15.93 -1.41
N VAL A 238 -0.44 16.70 -2.46
CA VAL A 238 -1.68 16.43 -3.21
C VAL A 238 -1.59 15.14 -4.02
N LEU A 239 -0.44 14.86 -4.63
CA LEU A 239 -0.23 13.61 -5.37
C LEU A 239 -0.23 12.39 -4.44
N SER A 240 0.43 12.50 -3.28
CA SER A 240 0.42 11.45 -2.25
C SER A 240 -1.01 11.18 -1.75
N SER A 241 -1.76 12.22 -1.43
CA SER A 241 -3.15 12.09 -0.95
C SER A 241 -4.10 11.56 -2.04
N LYS A 242 -3.84 11.84 -3.33
CA LYS A 242 -4.55 11.22 -4.45
C LYS A 242 -4.32 9.71 -4.49
N ILE A 243 -3.06 9.27 -4.36
CA ILE A 243 -2.72 7.84 -4.31
C ILE A 243 -3.40 7.15 -3.11
N ASP A 244 -3.49 7.82 -1.96
CA ASP A 244 -4.21 7.28 -0.80
C ASP A 244 -5.71 7.08 -1.09
N VAL A 245 -6.35 7.99 -1.84
CA VAL A 245 -7.74 7.81 -2.30
C VAL A 245 -7.84 6.65 -3.26
N GLU A 246 -6.98 6.56 -4.29
CA GLU A 246 -6.97 5.47 -5.27
C GLU A 246 -6.73 4.10 -4.59
N LYS A 247 -5.84 4.06 -3.60
CA LYS A 247 -5.62 2.88 -2.76
C LYS A 247 -6.88 2.49 -1.99
N SER A 248 -7.55 3.45 -1.38
CA SER A 248 -8.79 3.20 -0.63
C SER A 248 -9.92 2.69 -1.52
N LEU A 249 -9.95 3.10 -2.79
CA LEU A 249 -10.88 2.63 -3.82
C LEU A 249 -10.50 1.25 -4.40
N GLY A 250 -9.26 0.78 -4.18
CA GLY A 250 -8.75 -0.45 -4.81
C GLY A 250 -8.57 -0.31 -6.32
N THR A 251 -8.26 0.88 -6.82
CA THR A 251 -8.08 1.15 -8.25
C THR A 251 -6.62 1.10 -8.69
N ILE A 252 -5.67 1.00 -7.77
CA ILE A 252 -4.24 0.87 -8.10
C ILE A 252 -4.02 -0.50 -8.76
N PRO A 253 -3.53 -0.57 -10.01
CA PRO A 253 -3.19 -1.83 -10.66
C PRO A 253 -1.96 -2.46 -9.96
N TYR A 254 -2.00 -3.78 -9.77
CA TYR A 254 -0.90 -4.58 -9.22
C TYR A 254 -0.05 -5.14 -10.36
#